data_03dba1fbfc88bd2637c5cbf747ba0fb4
#
_entry.id   03dba1fbfc88bd2637c5cbf747ba0fb4
#
_cell.length_a   1.000
_cell.length_b   1.000
_cell.length_c   1.000
_cell.angle_alpha   90.00
_cell.angle_beta   90.00
_cell.angle_gamma   90.00
#
_symmetry.space_group_name_H-M   'P 1'
#
loop_
_entity.id
_entity.type
_entity.pdbx_description
1 polymer ?
#
loop_
_entity_poly.entity_id
_entity_poly.type
_entity_poly.pdbx_seq_one_letter_code
_entity_poly.pdbx_strand_id
1 'polypeptide(L)'
;MIKVCLADNQPVVHFGVKSYFKDHAEISVVGHVGNYNMILDMLKIKPVDILVLDLELEGLTSINLVKYILKEFPSTKIIIFSNLSENIYAPNSLKAGVSAYLHKTSKLETLGNVIVKVNNGAVIFNDAIKKSLAMIAKQNKSERLYRKLSNREIEVLRFLSDGKKNNEISKILGLNEKTISTYKLRLLTKLNVTNLVDLVNKAKTLEIV
;
A
#
# COMPACT_ATOMS: atom_id res chain seq x y z
N MET A 1 -12.33 15.32 -18.07
CA MET A 1 -12.61 14.81 -16.71
C MET A 1 -11.68 13.64 -16.44
N ILE A 2 -11.02 13.65 -15.28
CA ILE A 2 -10.09 12.61 -14.80
C ILE A 2 -10.91 11.39 -14.38
N LYS A 3 -10.70 10.25 -15.02
CA LYS A 3 -11.42 9.00 -14.75
C LYS A 3 -10.78 8.27 -13.60
N VAL A 4 -11.48 8.17 -12.47
CA VAL A 4 -11.00 7.57 -11.24
C VAL A 4 -11.69 6.24 -10.98
N CYS A 5 -10.92 5.19 -10.68
CA CYS A 5 -11.42 3.94 -10.14
C CYS A 5 -10.99 3.81 -8.68
N LEU A 6 -11.91 3.38 -7.81
CA LEU A 6 -11.64 3.08 -6.42
C LEU A 6 -11.43 1.59 -6.24
N ALA A 7 -10.34 1.19 -5.63
CA ALA A 7 -10.05 -0.19 -5.26
C ALA A 7 -9.95 -0.30 -3.72
N ASP A 8 -11.05 -0.65 -3.11
CA ASP A 8 -11.24 -0.69 -1.66
C ASP A 8 -12.32 -1.73 -1.34
N ASN A 9 -12.19 -2.46 -0.24
CA ASN A 9 -13.19 -3.43 0.18
C ASN A 9 -14.26 -2.85 1.13
N GLN A 10 -14.16 -1.56 1.51
CA GLN A 10 -15.08 -0.89 2.43
C GLN A 10 -16.19 -0.14 1.67
N PRO A 11 -17.47 -0.59 1.73
CA PRO A 11 -18.57 0.06 1.01
C PRO A 11 -18.77 1.53 1.36
N VAL A 12 -18.50 1.91 2.63
CA VAL A 12 -18.60 3.31 3.11
C VAL A 12 -17.61 4.21 2.38
N VAL A 13 -16.39 3.73 2.12
CA VAL A 13 -15.38 4.48 1.36
C VAL A 13 -15.86 4.70 -0.08
N HIS A 14 -16.39 3.66 -0.73
CA HIS A 14 -16.96 3.78 -2.08
C HIS A 14 -18.07 4.82 -2.14
N PHE A 15 -19.03 4.71 -1.23
CA PHE A 15 -20.15 5.63 -1.16
C PHE A 15 -19.70 7.07 -0.87
N GLY A 16 -18.85 7.26 0.13
CA GLY A 16 -18.34 8.57 0.53
C GLY A 16 -17.60 9.28 -0.59
N VAL A 17 -16.63 8.60 -1.20
CA VAL A 17 -15.82 9.16 -2.29
C VAL A 17 -16.69 9.44 -3.53
N LYS A 18 -17.55 8.49 -3.92
CA LYS A 18 -18.45 8.67 -5.07
C LYS A 18 -19.41 9.83 -4.86
N SER A 19 -20.01 9.95 -3.66
CA SER A 19 -20.93 11.05 -3.33
C SER A 19 -20.22 12.39 -3.32
N TYR A 20 -19.00 12.47 -2.77
CA TYR A 20 -18.23 13.70 -2.70
C TYR A 20 -17.85 14.23 -4.09
N PHE A 21 -17.46 13.33 -5.00
CA PHE A 21 -17.04 13.72 -6.36
C PHE A 21 -18.17 13.70 -7.40
N LYS A 22 -19.43 13.50 -7.00
CA LYS A 22 -20.56 13.36 -7.92
C LYS A 22 -20.68 14.55 -8.89
N ASP A 23 -20.57 15.76 -8.38
CA ASP A 23 -20.72 17.01 -9.14
C ASP A 23 -19.38 17.75 -9.29
N HIS A 24 -18.25 17.04 -9.19
CA HIS A 24 -16.94 17.66 -9.30
C HIS A 24 -16.59 17.94 -10.77
N ALA A 25 -16.13 19.18 -11.06
CA ALA A 25 -15.91 19.64 -12.42
C ALA A 25 -14.83 18.85 -13.19
N GLU A 26 -13.81 18.36 -12.50
CA GLU A 26 -12.66 17.72 -13.13
C GLU A 26 -12.55 16.21 -12.89
N ILE A 27 -13.20 15.66 -11.85
CA ILE A 27 -13.05 14.27 -11.41
C ILE A 27 -14.34 13.49 -11.68
N SER A 28 -14.21 12.31 -12.29
CA SER A 28 -15.32 11.38 -12.52
C SER A 28 -14.96 10.01 -11.95
N VAL A 29 -15.71 9.54 -10.94
CA VAL A 29 -15.58 8.19 -10.41
C VAL A 29 -16.28 7.21 -11.34
N VAL A 30 -15.51 6.53 -12.20
CA VAL A 30 -16.03 5.65 -13.27
C VAL A 30 -16.28 4.22 -12.81
N GLY A 31 -15.79 3.84 -11.64
CA GLY A 31 -16.01 2.52 -11.06
C GLY A 31 -15.41 2.35 -9.68
N HIS A 32 -15.79 1.23 -9.05
CA HIS A 32 -15.19 0.76 -7.82
C HIS A 32 -15.05 -0.76 -7.85
N VAL A 33 -14.05 -1.30 -7.17
CA VAL A 33 -13.77 -2.72 -7.09
C VAL A 33 -13.38 -3.10 -5.66
N GLY A 34 -13.80 -4.29 -5.22
CA GLY A 34 -13.59 -4.77 -3.85
C GLY A 34 -12.44 -5.78 -3.70
N ASN A 35 -11.80 -6.21 -4.80
CA ASN A 35 -10.65 -7.11 -4.75
C ASN A 35 -9.68 -6.89 -5.92
N TYR A 36 -8.49 -7.47 -5.80
CA TYR A 36 -7.40 -7.30 -6.76
C TYR A 36 -7.75 -7.78 -8.18
N ASN A 37 -8.40 -8.93 -8.33
CA ASN A 37 -8.72 -9.48 -9.66
C ASN A 37 -9.66 -8.56 -10.42
N MET A 38 -10.64 -7.97 -9.74
CA MET A 38 -11.56 -6.99 -10.33
C MET A 38 -10.84 -5.72 -10.83
N ILE A 39 -9.68 -5.35 -10.26
CA ILE A 39 -8.87 -4.22 -10.79
C ILE A 39 -8.47 -4.53 -12.24
N LEU A 40 -7.87 -5.70 -12.46
CA LEU A 40 -7.36 -6.07 -13.78
C LEU A 40 -8.48 -6.12 -14.82
N ASP A 41 -9.63 -6.67 -14.47
CA ASP A 41 -10.79 -6.73 -15.36
C ASP A 41 -11.34 -5.32 -15.65
N MET A 42 -11.43 -4.47 -14.63
CA MET A 42 -11.88 -3.08 -14.79
C MET A 42 -10.97 -2.28 -15.71
N LEU A 43 -9.66 -2.38 -15.53
CA LEU A 43 -8.66 -1.64 -16.31
C LEU A 43 -8.58 -2.11 -17.77
N LYS A 44 -8.97 -3.37 -18.07
CA LYS A 44 -9.08 -3.88 -19.44
C LYS A 44 -10.31 -3.34 -20.18
N ILE A 45 -11.40 -3.11 -19.45
CA ILE A 45 -12.70 -2.76 -20.04
C ILE A 45 -12.88 -1.24 -20.15
N LYS A 46 -12.36 -0.48 -19.16
CA LYS A 46 -12.57 0.97 -19.09
C LYS A 46 -11.25 1.73 -18.99
N PRO A 47 -11.11 2.86 -19.69
CA PRO A 47 -9.99 3.76 -19.46
C PRO A 47 -10.09 4.37 -18.07
N VAL A 48 -9.01 4.22 -17.28
CA VAL A 48 -8.86 4.76 -15.93
C VAL A 48 -7.56 5.55 -15.88
N ASP A 49 -7.66 6.85 -15.57
CA ASP A 49 -6.47 7.70 -15.44
C ASP A 49 -5.81 7.52 -14.08
N ILE A 50 -6.63 7.42 -13.02
CA ILE A 50 -6.16 7.28 -11.64
C ILE A 50 -6.84 6.08 -10.97
N LEU A 51 -6.04 5.16 -10.46
CA LEU A 51 -6.47 4.11 -9.54
C LEU A 51 -6.18 4.57 -8.10
N VAL A 52 -7.22 4.80 -7.31
CA VAL A 52 -7.13 5.03 -5.86
C VAL A 52 -7.22 3.67 -5.18
N LEU A 53 -6.14 3.22 -4.57
CA LEU A 53 -5.92 1.85 -4.13
C LEU A 53 -5.69 1.76 -2.62
N ASP A 54 -6.49 0.95 -1.94
CA ASP A 54 -6.19 0.52 -0.57
C ASP A 54 -5.17 -0.62 -0.57
N LEU A 55 -4.17 -0.54 0.29
CA LEU A 55 -3.18 -1.62 0.48
C LEU A 55 -3.76 -2.84 1.22
N GLU A 56 -4.90 -2.68 1.88
CA GLU A 56 -5.62 -3.75 2.57
C GLU A 56 -6.71 -4.40 1.69
N LEU A 57 -6.71 -4.09 0.39
CA LEU A 57 -7.64 -4.66 -0.57
C LEU A 57 -7.50 -6.18 -0.64
N GLU A 58 -8.63 -6.89 -0.63
CA GLU A 58 -8.66 -8.34 -0.75
C GLU A 58 -7.91 -8.83 -2.02
N GLY A 59 -7.05 -9.83 -1.84
CA GLY A 59 -6.21 -10.36 -2.91
C GLY A 59 -4.97 -9.53 -3.26
N LEU A 60 -4.81 -8.31 -2.74
CA LEU A 60 -3.59 -7.53 -2.87
C LEU A 60 -2.57 -7.97 -1.81
N THR A 61 -1.93 -9.11 -2.03
CA THR A 61 -1.01 -9.74 -1.06
C THR A 61 0.41 -9.18 -1.09
N SER A 62 0.74 -8.33 -2.05
CA SER A 62 2.12 -7.85 -2.24
C SER A 62 2.18 -6.55 -3.04
N ILE A 63 3.13 -5.68 -2.68
CA ILE A 63 3.48 -4.50 -3.49
C ILE A 63 3.95 -4.86 -4.91
N ASN A 64 4.38 -6.09 -5.14
CA ASN A 64 4.73 -6.55 -6.49
C ASN A 64 3.51 -6.64 -7.42
N LEU A 65 2.30 -6.85 -6.86
CA LEU A 65 1.06 -6.79 -7.63
C LEU A 65 0.76 -5.36 -8.09
N VAL A 66 1.13 -4.35 -7.29
CA VAL A 66 1.06 -2.93 -7.68
C VAL A 66 2.01 -2.65 -8.85
N LYS A 67 3.24 -3.17 -8.81
CA LYS A 67 4.19 -3.08 -9.94
C LYS A 67 3.65 -3.76 -11.20
N TYR A 68 2.97 -4.89 -11.04
CA TYR A 68 2.34 -5.58 -12.16
C TYR A 68 1.27 -4.72 -12.81
N ILE A 69 0.37 -4.09 -12.02
CA ILE A 69 -0.65 -3.17 -12.54
C ILE A 69 0.02 -2.03 -13.34
N LEU A 70 1.05 -1.38 -12.78
CA LEU A 70 1.74 -0.26 -13.43
C LEU A 70 2.46 -0.68 -14.73
N LYS A 71 2.92 -1.93 -14.80
CA LYS A 71 3.55 -2.47 -16.00
C LYS A 71 2.52 -2.76 -17.10
N GLU A 72 1.41 -3.39 -16.75
CA GLU A 72 0.36 -3.78 -17.71
C GLU A 72 -0.50 -2.59 -18.16
N PHE A 73 -0.65 -1.58 -17.30
CA PHE A 73 -1.47 -0.40 -17.54
C PHE A 73 -0.66 0.90 -17.30
N PRO A 74 0.34 1.20 -18.15
CA PRO A 74 1.28 2.31 -17.91
C PRO A 74 0.65 3.70 -17.99
N SER A 75 -0.53 3.83 -18.58
CA SER A 75 -1.30 5.09 -18.62
C SER A 75 -2.05 5.35 -17.31
N THR A 76 -2.30 4.32 -16.49
CA THR A 76 -3.00 4.46 -15.21
C THR A 76 -1.99 4.78 -14.11
N LYS A 77 -2.20 5.90 -13.41
CA LYS A 77 -1.40 6.27 -12.24
C LYS A 77 -2.06 5.74 -10.97
N ILE A 78 -1.26 5.39 -9.97
CA ILE A 78 -1.78 4.84 -8.71
C ILE A 78 -1.56 5.84 -7.57
N ILE A 79 -2.62 6.08 -6.80
CA ILE A 79 -2.62 6.78 -5.53
C ILE A 79 -2.99 5.76 -4.46
N ILE A 80 -2.13 5.55 -3.47
CA ILE A 80 -2.49 4.77 -2.29
C ILE A 80 -3.36 5.62 -1.36
N PHE A 81 -4.48 5.04 -0.92
CA PHE A 81 -5.39 5.63 0.06
C PHE A 81 -5.74 4.55 1.08
N SER A 82 -5.00 4.50 2.21
CA SER A 82 -5.03 3.37 3.15
C SER A 82 -4.96 3.84 4.61
N ASN A 83 -5.38 2.99 5.54
CA ASN A 83 -5.18 3.19 6.98
C ASN A 83 -3.78 2.77 7.46
N LEU A 84 -2.98 2.14 6.59
CA LEU A 84 -1.63 1.73 6.94
C LEU A 84 -0.70 2.93 7.04
N SER A 85 0.29 2.84 7.95
CA SER A 85 1.23 3.93 8.24
C SER A 85 2.00 4.38 6.98
N GLU A 86 1.86 5.65 6.63
CA GLU A 86 2.58 6.27 5.51
C GLU A 86 4.09 6.12 5.66
N ASN A 87 4.64 6.33 6.87
CA ASN A 87 6.08 6.26 7.11
C ASN A 87 6.69 4.90 6.77
N ILE A 88 5.91 3.85 6.82
CA ILE A 88 6.33 2.46 6.61
C ILE A 88 6.10 2.01 5.17
N TYR A 89 4.91 2.26 4.65
CA TYR A 89 4.50 1.72 3.36
C TYR A 89 4.82 2.64 2.17
N ALA A 90 4.83 3.97 2.38
CA ALA A 90 5.07 4.90 1.30
C ALA A 90 6.47 4.80 0.66
N PRO A 91 7.59 4.54 1.39
CA PRO A 91 8.89 4.35 0.75
C PRO A 91 8.91 3.19 -0.26
N ASN A 92 8.26 2.07 0.06
CA ASN A 92 8.17 0.92 -0.83
C ASN A 92 7.16 1.16 -1.98
N SER A 93 6.08 1.89 -1.70
CA SER A 93 5.10 2.30 -2.70
C SER A 93 5.74 3.22 -3.75
N LEU A 94 6.51 4.22 -3.32
CA LEU A 94 7.25 5.11 -4.23
C LEU A 94 8.26 4.33 -5.09
N LYS A 95 9.02 3.39 -4.50
CA LYS A 95 9.93 2.50 -5.26
C LYS A 95 9.18 1.59 -6.24
N ALA A 96 7.92 1.29 -5.97
CA ALA A 96 7.08 0.51 -6.87
C ALA A 96 6.54 1.33 -8.06
N GLY A 97 6.66 2.67 -8.02
CA GLY A 97 6.16 3.58 -9.06
C GLY A 97 4.82 4.23 -8.73
N VAL A 98 4.32 4.10 -7.50
CA VAL A 98 3.11 4.77 -7.03
C VAL A 98 3.32 6.29 -7.03
N SER A 99 2.32 7.04 -7.45
CA SER A 99 2.44 8.50 -7.61
C SER A 99 2.14 9.30 -6.34
N ALA A 100 1.33 8.76 -5.42
CA ALA A 100 1.03 9.41 -4.14
C ALA A 100 0.63 8.40 -3.07
N TYR A 101 0.80 8.80 -1.81
CA TYR A 101 0.29 8.08 -0.65
C TYR A 101 -0.50 9.03 0.25
N LEU A 102 -1.71 8.63 0.63
CA LEU A 102 -2.58 9.35 1.55
C LEU A 102 -3.13 8.40 2.60
N HIS A 103 -3.14 8.82 3.84
CA HIS A 103 -3.85 8.12 4.90
C HIS A 103 -5.36 8.39 4.82
N LYS A 104 -6.22 7.37 5.09
CA LYS A 104 -7.69 7.50 5.00
C LYS A 104 -8.30 8.53 5.96
N THR A 105 -7.56 9.01 6.95
CA THR A 105 -7.98 10.15 7.80
C THR A 105 -7.87 11.50 7.09
N SER A 106 -7.28 11.56 5.91
CA SER A 106 -7.20 12.79 5.11
C SER A 106 -8.58 13.21 4.62
N LYS A 107 -8.81 14.52 4.52
CA LYS A 107 -10.04 15.06 3.95
C LYS A 107 -10.20 14.65 2.48
N LEU A 108 -11.42 14.41 2.01
CA LEU A 108 -11.70 14.11 0.59
C LEU A 108 -11.30 15.23 -0.35
N GLU A 109 -11.33 16.48 0.12
CA GLU A 109 -10.78 17.64 -0.60
C GLU A 109 -9.28 17.45 -0.91
N THR A 110 -8.51 16.96 0.08
CA THR A 110 -7.08 16.65 -0.10
C THR A 110 -6.90 15.55 -1.15
N LEU A 111 -7.71 14.50 -1.11
CA LEU A 111 -7.71 13.44 -2.12
C LEU A 111 -7.99 14.02 -3.52
N GLY A 112 -8.97 14.91 -3.66
CA GLY A 112 -9.29 15.58 -4.93
C GLY A 112 -8.10 16.38 -5.48
N ASN A 113 -7.48 17.20 -4.62
CA ASN A 113 -6.29 17.99 -4.98
C ASN A 113 -5.11 17.10 -5.41
N VAL A 114 -4.92 15.95 -4.75
CA VAL A 114 -3.87 14.98 -5.11
C VAL A 114 -4.19 14.29 -6.43
N ILE A 115 -5.44 13.90 -6.69
CA ILE A 115 -5.87 13.32 -7.96
C ILE A 115 -5.52 14.25 -9.12
N VAL A 116 -5.87 15.53 -9.04
CA VAL A 116 -5.60 16.53 -10.10
C VAL A 116 -4.09 16.70 -10.30
N LYS A 117 -3.32 16.87 -9.22
CA LYS A 117 -1.86 17.03 -9.31
C LYS A 117 -1.17 15.79 -9.88
N VAL A 118 -1.56 14.59 -9.46
CA VAL A 118 -1.02 13.32 -9.97
C VAL A 118 -1.39 13.15 -11.44
N ASN A 119 -2.61 13.49 -11.84
CA ASN A 119 -3.00 13.45 -13.26
C ASN A 119 -2.09 14.35 -14.11
N ASN A 120 -1.66 15.48 -13.57
CA ASN A 120 -0.73 16.42 -14.22
C ASN A 120 0.75 16.03 -14.08
N GLY A 121 1.05 14.79 -13.62
CA GLY A 121 2.41 14.24 -13.57
C GLY A 121 3.13 14.45 -12.24
N ALA A 122 2.50 15.01 -11.21
CA ALA A 122 3.14 15.16 -9.91
C ALA A 122 3.31 13.80 -9.18
N VAL A 123 4.42 13.69 -8.43
CA VAL A 123 4.65 12.61 -7.47
C VAL A 123 4.61 13.21 -6.08
N ILE A 124 3.60 12.80 -5.28
CA ILE A 124 3.24 13.44 -4.01
C ILE A 124 3.47 12.48 -2.86
N PHE A 125 4.55 12.71 -2.13
CA PHE A 125 4.88 12.08 -0.87
C PHE A 125 5.37 13.16 0.08
N ASN A 126 5.19 12.95 1.38
CA ASN A 126 5.66 13.93 2.35
C ASN A 126 7.21 14.07 2.27
N ASP A 127 7.73 15.24 2.66
CA ASP A 127 9.15 15.54 2.52
C ASP A 127 10.03 14.66 3.41
N ALA A 128 9.51 14.16 4.53
CA ALA A 128 10.20 13.20 5.38
C ALA A 128 10.45 11.88 4.62
N ILE A 129 9.50 11.41 3.82
CA ILE A 129 9.63 10.21 2.98
C ILE A 129 10.62 10.45 1.85
N LYS A 130 10.53 11.60 1.17
CA LYS A 130 11.48 11.98 0.11
C LYS A 130 12.90 12.10 0.66
N LYS A 131 13.07 12.79 1.80
CA LYS A 131 14.36 12.90 2.51
C LYS A 131 14.85 11.55 3.01
N SER A 132 13.95 10.69 3.52
CA SER A 132 14.32 9.37 4.00
C SER A 132 14.84 8.48 2.88
N LEU A 133 14.30 8.58 1.67
CA LEU A 133 14.82 7.89 0.48
C LEU A 133 16.18 8.45 0.05
N ALA A 134 16.38 9.76 0.12
CA ALA A 134 17.66 10.40 -0.13
C ALA A 134 18.71 10.07 0.95
N MET A 135 18.29 9.93 2.22
CA MET A 135 19.14 9.54 3.35
C MET A 135 19.42 8.02 3.42
N ILE A 136 18.59 7.17 2.83
CA ILE A 136 18.86 5.73 2.66
C ILE A 136 20.17 5.53 1.86
N ALA A 137 20.54 6.50 1.04
CA ALA A 137 21.89 6.56 0.45
C ALA A 137 22.99 6.94 1.47
N LYS A 138 22.67 7.52 2.61
CA LYS A 138 23.69 8.18 3.46
C LYS A 138 23.73 7.92 4.97
N GLN A 139 22.76 7.35 5.74
CA GLN A 139 23.07 7.13 7.18
C GLN A 139 22.02 6.43 8.07
N ASN A 140 22.57 5.85 9.11
CA ASN A 140 22.36 5.54 10.54
C ASN A 140 21.57 4.28 10.98
N LYS A 141 22.22 3.59 11.95
CA LYS A 141 21.98 2.17 12.34
C LYS A 141 20.64 1.84 13.04
N SER A 142 20.00 2.73 13.77
CA SER A 142 18.83 2.39 14.60
C SER A 142 17.47 2.60 13.89
N GLU A 143 17.31 3.64 13.09
CA GLU A 143 16.16 3.81 12.19
C GLU A 143 16.18 2.86 10.99
N ARG A 144 17.28 2.13 10.81
CA ARG A 144 17.49 1.14 9.75
C ARG A 144 16.77 -0.19 10.01
N LEU A 145 16.32 -0.50 11.22
CA LEU A 145 15.87 -1.85 11.55
C LEU A 145 14.58 -2.24 10.80
N TYR A 146 13.54 -1.44 10.82
CA TYR A 146 12.32 -1.73 10.04
C TYR A 146 12.48 -1.40 8.55
N ARG A 147 13.31 -0.39 8.19
CA ARG A 147 13.63 -0.05 6.80
C ARG A 147 14.45 -1.14 6.09
N LYS A 148 15.06 -2.04 6.85
CA LYS A 148 15.72 -3.25 6.33
C LYS A 148 14.75 -4.38 6.02
N LEU A 149 13.48 -4.26 6.40
CA LEU A 149 12.49 -5.26 6.08
C LEU A 149 12.17 -5.18 4.58
N SER A 150 12.18 -6.33 3.93
CA SER A 150 11.65 -6.46 2.57
C SER A 150 10.12 -6.41 2.60
N ASN A 151 9.50 -6.12 1.45
CA ASN A 151 8.04 -6.13 1.33
C ASN A 151 7.45 -7.46 1.83
N ARG A 152 8.08 -8.59 1.50
CA ARG A 152 7.65 -9.92 1.95
C ARG A 152 7.78 -10.12 3.46
N GLU A 153 8.80 -9.57 4.08
CA GLU A 153 8.95 -9.59 5.54
C GLU A 153 7.87 -8.75 6.22
N ILE A 154 7.51 -7.59 5.67
CA ILE A 154 6.42 -6.75 6.19
C ILE A 154 5.07 -7.47 6.06
N GLU A 155 4.80 -8.09 4.92
CA GLU A 155 3.57 -8.88 4.69
C GLU A 155 3.44 -10.03 5.70
N VAL A 156 4.51 -10.81 5.88
CA VAL A 156 4.53 -11.90 6.86
C VAL A 156 4.37 -11.37 8.28
N LEU A 157 5.02 -10.25 8.64
CA LEU A 157 4.92 -9.63 9.95
C LEU A 157 3.48 -9.19 10.25
N ARG A 158 2.78 -8.61 9.28
CA ARG A 158 1.39 -8.22 9.41
C ARG A 158 0.50 -9.41 9.76
N PHE A 159 0.57 -10.50 9.00
CA PHE A 159 -0.21 -11.70 9.28
C PHE A 159 0.14 -12.37 10.62
N LEU A 160 1.42 -12.32 11.02
CA LEU A 160 1.83 -12.80 12.35
C LEU A 160 1.23 -11.93 13.46
N SER A 161 1.12 -10.62 13.25
CA SER A 161 0.51 -9.67 14.21
C SER A 161 -1.01 -9.84 14.30
N ASP A 162 -1.66 -10.28 13.21
CA ASP A 162 -3.07 -10.68 13.16
C ASP A 162 -3.31 -12.07 13.80
N GLY A 163 -2.28 -12.70 14.36
CA GLY A 163 -2.37 -14.01 15.02
C GLY A 163 -2.45 -15.20 14.07
N LYS A 164 -2.23 -15.02 12.76
CA LYS A 164 -2.26 -16.12 11.78
C LYS A 164 -1.10 -17.08 11.97
N LYS A 165 -1.39 -18.37 11.82
CA LYS A 165 -0.39 -19.46 11.87
C LYS A 165 0.40 -19.53 10.55
N ASN A 166 1.60 -20.11 10.58
CA ASN A 166 2.46 -20.24 9.40
C ASN A 166 1.76 -20.94 8.21
N ASN A 167 0.93 -21.96 8.48
CA ASN A 167 0.18 -22.67 7.44
C ASN A 167 -0.91 -21.81 6.79
N GLU A 168 -1.53 -20.89 7.55
CA GLU A 168 -2.52 -19.94 7.02
C GLU A 168 -1.83 -18.89 6.17
N ILE A 169 -0.73 -18.32 6.67
CA ILE A 169 0.09 -17.34 5.93
C ILE A 169 0.64 -17.96 4.63
N SER A 170 1.08 -19.21 4.68
CA SER A 170 1.61 -19.91 3.49
C SER A 170 0.56 -20.03 2.39
N LYS A 171 -0.68 -20.36 2.75
CA LYS A 171 -1.81 -20.44 1.82
C LYS A 171 -2.17 -19.06 1.23
N ILE A 172 -2.25 -18.01 2.09
CA ILE A 172 -2.58 -16.65 1.65
C ILE A 172 -1.53 -16.09 0.68
N LEU A 173 -0.25 -16.32 0.98
CA LEU A 173 0.85 -15.78 0.19
C LEU A 173 1.30 -16.68 -0.97
N GLY A 174 0.73 -17.88 -1.10
CA GLY A 174 1.16 -18.87 -2.10
C GLY A 174 2.58 -19.35 -1.88
N LEU A 175 3.03 -19.52 -0.64
CA LEU A 175 4.39 -19.88 -0.25
C LEU A 175 4.41 -21.19 0.54
N ASN A 176 5.60 -21.81 0.67
CA ASN A 176 5.79 -22.96 1.54
C ASN A 176 5.92 -22.50 3.01
N GLU A 177 5.41 -23.29 3.97
CA GLU A 177 5.51 -22.99 5.41
C GLU A 177 6.96 -22.83 5.90
N LYS A 178 7.91 -23.59 5.33
CA LYS A 178 9.34 -23.41 5.62
C LYS A 178 9.83 -22.02 5.23
N THR A 179 9.31 -21.47 4.13
CA THR A 179 9.61 -20.11 3.69
C THR A 179 9.06 -19.07 4.68
N ILE A 180 7.84 -19.27 5.19
CA ILE A 180 7.27 -18.40 6.23
C ILE A 180 8.11 -18.47 7.51
N SER A 181 8.52 -19.66 7.93
CA SER A 181 9.43 -19.84 9.08
C SER A 181 10.76 -19.11 8.89
N THR A 182 11.31 -19.14 7.68
CA THR A 182 12.54 -18.39 7.36
C THR A 182 12.33 -16.88 7.44
N TYR A 183 11.21 -16.36 6.95
CA TYR A 183 10.88 -14.94 7.11
C TYR A 183 10.69 -14.56 8.57
N LYS A 184 10.03 -15.40 9.38
CA LYS A 184 9.89 -15.18 10.83
C LYS A 184 11.25 -15.08 11.52
N LEU A 185 12.19 -15.99 11.23
CA LEU A 185 13.56 -15.94 11.79
C LEU A 185 14.30 -14.67 11.37
N ARG A 186 14.20 -14.27 10.10
CA ARG A 186 14.79 -13.03 9.60
C ARG A 186 14.21 -11.79 10.29
N LEU A 187 12.90 -11.78 10.54
CA LEU A 187 12.22 -10.70 11.27
C LEU A 187 12.72 -10.60 12.71
N LEU A 188 12.81 -11.73 13.45
CA LEU A 188 13.36 -11.77 14.80
C LEU A 188 14.79 -11.18 14.82
N THR A 189 15.64 -11.62 13.91
CA THR A 189 17.03 -11.12 13.80
C THR A 189 17.07 -9.63 13.44
N LYS A 190 16.31 -9.21 12.43
CA LYS A 190 16.33 -7.81 11.94
C LYS A 190 15.76 -6.82 12.93
N LEU A 191 14.75 -7.21 13.70
CA LEU A 191 14.14 -6.38 14.75
C LEU A 191 14.80 -6.57 16.12
N ASN A 192 15.81 -7.45 16.20
CA ASN A 192 16.58 -7.75 17.40
C ASN A 192 15.68 -8.16 18.58
N VAL A 193 14.85 -9.16 18.36
CA VAL A 193 13.95 -9.79 19.35
C VAL A 193 14.05 -11.31 19.25
N THR A 194 13.68 -12.03 20.33
CA THR A 194 13.92 -13.47 20.43
C THR A 194 12.67 -14.34 20.29
N ASN A 195 11.50 -13.75 20.43
CA ASN A 195 10.22 -14.47 20.37
C ASN A 195 9.13 -13.70 19.61
N LEU A 196 8.02 -14.38 19.33
CA LEU A 196 6.93 -13.82 18.54
C LEU A 196 6.21 -12.67 19.25
N VAL A 197 6.06 -12.75 20.58
CA VAL A 197 5.35 -11.71 21.35
C VAL A 197 6.14 -10.41 21.28
N ASP A 198 7.44 -10.46 21.51
CA ASP A 198 8.32 -9.31 21.39
C ASP A 198 8.39 -8.77 19.96
N LEU A 199 8.31 -9.67 18.96
CA LEU A 199 8.26 -9.29 17.56
C LEU A 199 7.01 -8.44 17.27
N VAL A 200 5.84 -8.89 17.69
CA VAL A 200 4.57 -8.18 17.51
C VAL A 200 4.55 -6.86 18.27
N ASN A 201 4.98 -6.86 19.53
CA ASN A 201 5.06 -5.64 20.33
C ASN A 201 6.02 -4.61 19.70
N LYS A 202 7.17 -5.07 19.23
CA LYS A 202 8.14 -4.22 18.53
C LYS A 202 7.57 -3.66 17.22
N ALA A 203 6.84 -4.49 16.48
CA ALA A 203 6.18 -4.07 15.24
C ALA A 203 5.14 -2.98 15.50
N LYS A 204 4.31 -3.12 16.54
CA LYS A 204 3.35 -2.08 16.97
C LYS A 204 4.05 -0.80 17.43
N THR A 205 5.10 -0.89 18.24
CA THR A 205 5.87 0.28 18.71
C THR A 205 6.51 1.05 17.54
N LEU A 206 6.87 0.34 16.47
CA LEU A 206 7.44 0.91 15.25
C LEU A 206 6.38 1.29 14.21
N GLU A 207 5.09 1.15 14.53
CA GLU A 207 3.94 1.41 13.65
C GLU A 207 4.01 0.63 12.32
N ILE A 208 4.57 -0.60 12.35
CA ILE A 208 4.65 -1.47 11.16
C ILE A 208 3.32 -2.20 10.93
N VAL A 209 2.58 -2.40 11.98
CA VAL A 209 1.30 -3.13 12.02
C VAL A 209 0.39 -2.51 13.07
#